data_8baeff1c689bf1f9ca670cca5bc67885
#
_entry.id   8baeff1c689bf1f9ca670cca5bc67885
#
_cell.length_a   1.000
_cell.length_b   1.000
_cell.length_c   1.000
_cell.angle_alpha   90.00
_cell.angle_beta   90.00
_cell.angle_gamma   90.00
#
_symmetry.space_group_name_H-M   'P 1'
#
loop_
_entity.id
_entity.type
_entity.pdbx_description
1 polymer ?
#
loop_
_entity_poly.entity_id
_entity_poly.type
_entity_poly.pdbx_seq_one_letter_code
_entity_poly.pdbx_strand_id
1 'polypeptide(L)'
;MSEKKRISIDPITRIEGHLRIDCEIENGVVTNAWSSGTMWRGMENIVKGADPRDAWMIMQRICGVCTTVHAIISVRAVEDAIGAKVPVNAQYIRNMILAAHSIHDHIVHFYQLSAMDWVDITAALQADPEKAADMLKGVSTWSLNSANEFRNVQKKIQALVDSGQLGIFANGYFGHAAMKLPPEVNLIAVAHYLQALECQRDANRVVALLGSKTPHIQNLAIGGVANPINLDSQAVLNQERLMFVKACIDRLTDFINQVYKVDAAVFAAYYPEWLSLGKTSGNYLS
;
A
#
# COMPACT_ATOMS: atom_id res chain seq x y z
N MET A 1 19.42 32.84 -27.19
CA MET A 1 19.14 32.72 -25.73
C MET A 1 18.36 31.43 -25.52
N SER A 2 18.87 30.55 -24.68
CA SER A 2 18.14 29.33 -24.33
C SER A 2 16.83 29.71 -23.63
N GLU A 3 15.71 29.13 -24.07
CA GLU A 3 14.42 29.38 -23.44
C GLU A 3 14.37 28.59 -22.10
N LYS A 4 14.47 29.31 -20.98
CA LYS A 4 14.26 28.77 -19.66
C LYS A 4 12.78 28.77 -19.37
N LYS A 5 12.23 27.56 -19.09
CA LYS A 5 10.83 27.37 -18.72
C LYS A 5 10.75 26.80 -17.30
N ARG A 6 9.87 27.35 -16.48
CA ARG A 6 9.53 26.78 -15.18
C ARG A 6 8.17 26.10 -15.28
N ILE A 7 8.09 24.87 -14.79
CA ILE A 7 6.84 24.11 -14.67
C ILE A 7 6.66 23.66 -13.23
N SER A 8 5.40 23.62 -12.78
CA SER A 8 5.01 23.07 -11.48
C SER A 8 4.10 21.89 -11.72
N ILE A 9 4.38 20.79 -11.04
CA ILE A 9 3.53 19.60 -10.99
C ILE A 9 2.94 19.55 -9.58
N ASP A 10 1.65 19.86 -9.45
CA ASP A 10 0.96 19.99 -8.18
C ASP A 10 -0.51 19.59 -8.32
N PRO A 11 -0.95 18.52 -7.65
CA PRO A 11 -0.16 17.59 -6.82
C PRO A 11 0.59 16.53 -7.65
N ILE A 12 1.64 15.96 -7.07
CA ILE A 12 2.19 14.69 -7.53
C ILE A 12 1.18 13.60 -7.18
N THR A 13 0.85 12.75 -8.14
CA THR A 13 -0.07 11.62 -7.96
C THR A 13 0.65 10.33 -7.58
N ARG A 14 -0.09 9.29 -7.21
CA ARG A 14 0.41 7.94 -6.84
C ARG A 14 1.30 7.94 -5.60
N ILE A 15 1.08 8.89 -4.71
CA ILE A 15 1.75 9.01 -3.41
C ILE A 15 0.72 9.23 -2.30
N GLU A 16 1.13 9.07 -1.06
CA GLU A 16 0.40 9.55 0.11
C GLU A 16 0.90 10.95 0.50
N GLY A 17 -0.04 11.84 0.82
CA GLY A 17 0.22 13.20 1.22
C GLY A 17 0.19 14.20 0.05
N HIS A 18 0.75 15.38 0.26
CA HIS A 18 0.68 16.49 -0.68
C HIS A 18 2.10 16.93 -1.06
N LEU A 19 2.51 16.53 -2.26
CA LEU A 19 3.81 16.85 -2.82
C LEU A 19 3.63 17.67 -4.08
N ARG A 20 4.41 18.76 -4.18
CA ARG A 20 4.60 19.56 -5.38
C ARG A 20 6.05 19.46 -5.82
N ILE A 21 6.26 19.35 -7.12
CA ILE A 21 7.58 19.45 -7.75
C ILE A 21 7.60 20.63 -8.69
N ASP A 22 8.51 21.55 -8.45
CA ASP A 22 8.84 22.65 -9.38
C ASP A 22 10.09 22.28 -10.17
N CYS A 23 10.09 22.44 -11.49
CA CYS A 23 11.23 22.17 -12.35
C CYS A 23 11.60 23.38 -13.19
N GLU A 24 12.91 23.62 -13.36
CA GLU A 24 13.45 24.45 -14.43
C GLU A 24 13.89 23.59 -15.60
N ILE A 25 13.44 23.94 -16.79
CA ILE A 25 13.75 23.23 -18.02
C ILE A 25 14.49 24.18 -18.97
N GLU A 26 15.61 23.70 -19.46
CA GLU A 26 16.41 24.40 -20.47
C GLU A 26 16.71 23.44 -21.61
N ASN A 27 16.33 23.81 -22.84
CA ASN A 27 16.49 22.99 -24.03
C ASN A 27 15.91 21.54 -23.89
N GLY A 28 14.77 21.39 -23.22
CA GLY A 28 14.11 20.09 -23.00
C GLY A 28 14.71 19.23 -21.88
N VAL A 29 15.71 19.74 -21.16
CA VAL A 29 16.36 19.04 -20.05
C VAL A 29 16.01 19.74 -18.74
N VAL A 30 15.67 18.96 -17.70
CA VAL A 30 15.50 19.49 -16.34
C VAL A 30 16.87 19.86 -15.79
N THR A 31 17.09 21.17 -15.57
CA THR A 31 18.35 21.70 -15.02
C THR A 31 18.30 21.91 -13.52
N ASN A 32 17.10 22.07 -12.95
CA ASN A 32 16.91 22.20 -11.51
C ASN A 32 15.52 21.70 -11.12
N ALA A 33 15.39 21.18 -9.88
CA ALA A 33 14.11 20.72 -9.35
C ALA A 33 14.03 20.95 -7.84
N TRP A 34 12.83 21.31 -7.36
CA TRP A 34 12.53 21.49 -5.94
C TRP A 34 11.31 20.69 -5.57
N SER A 35 11.36 20.02 -4.43
CA SER A 35 10.22 19.35 -3.82
C SER A 35 9.67 20.18 -2.66
N SER A 36 8.35 20.24 -2.55
CA SER A 36 7.66 20.98 -1.48
C SER A 36 6.51 20.13 -0.93
N GLY A 37 6.51 19.92 0.38
CA GLY A 37 5.33 19.43 1.09
C GLY A 37 4.33 20.58 1.21
N THR A 38 3.18 20.46 0.54
CA THR A 38 2.18 21.54 0.48
C THR A 38 1.11 21.47 1.56
N MET A 39 1.13 20.41 2.40
CA MET A 39 0.25 20.29 3.57
C MET A 39 1.07 20.12 4.84
N TRP A 40 1.18 21.21 5.59
CA TRP A 40 1.78 21.21 6.94
C TRP A 40 0.70 21.52 7.98
N ARG A 41 0.56 20.67 8.99
CA ARG A 41 -0.45 20.82 10.06
C ARG A 41 0.13 21.17 11.42
N GLY A 42 1.44 21.37 11.50
CA GLY A 42 2.14 21.75 12.73
C GLY A 42 2.05 20.73 13.85
N MET A 43 2.06 19.44 13.53
CA MET A 43 1.91 18.36 14.51
C MET A 43 3.00 18.42 15.60
N GLU A 44 4.21 18.81 15.23
CA GLU A 44 5.33 19.04 16.13
C GLU A 44 5.07 20.18 17.13
N ASN A 45 4.31 21.19 16.72
CA ASN A 45 3.91 22.27 17.62
C ASN A 45 2.75 21.88 18.55
N ILE A 46 1.85 21.01 18.07
CA ILE A 46 0.70 20.51 18.85
C ILE A 46 1.19 19.69 20.04
N VAL A 47 2.22 18.84 19.85
CA VAL A 47 2.74 18.00 20.95
C VAL A 47 3.73 18.72 21.86
N LYS A 48 4.16 19.94 21.52
CA LYS A 48 5.07 20.71 22.35
C LYS A 48 4.41 21.07 23.68
N GLY A 49 4.99 20.58 24.79
CA GLY A 49 4.45 20.77 26.15
C GLY A 49 3.32 19.79 26.51
N ALA A 50 2.93 18.87 25.61
CA ALA A 50 2.02 17.79 25.95
C ALA A 50 2.73 16.69 26.76
N ASP A 51 1.96 15.87 27.47
CA ASP A 51 2.51 14.69 28.16
C ASP A 51 3.08 13.70 27.11
N PRO A 52 4.35 13.30 27.23
CA PRO A 52 4.96 12.37 26.29
C PRO A 52 4.20 11.02 26.17
N ARG A 53 3.50 10.61 27.25
CA ARG A 53 2.71 9.37 27.27
C ARG A 53 1.52 9.43 26.33
N ASP A 54 1.03 10.62 26.01
CA ASP A 54 -0.14 10.85 25.13
C ASP A 54 0.26 11.28 23.72
N ALA A 55 1.53 11.65 23.49
CA ALA A 55 2.03 12.15 22.21
C ALA A 55 1.72 11.22 21.05
N TRP A 56 1.81 9.90 21.23
CA TRP A 56 1.54 8.92 20.18
C TRP A 56 0.09 8.97 19.66
N MET A 57 -0.88 9.32 20.50
CA MET A 57 -2.28 9.45 20.09
C MET A 57 -2.47 10.61 19.10
N ILE A 58 -1.67 11.66 19.23
CA ILE A 58 -1.67 12.80 18.33
C ILE A 58 -0.83 12.49 17.09
N MET A 59 0.39 12.01 17.28
CA MET A 59 1.36 11.79 16.20
C MET A 59 0.89 10.77 15.16
N GLN A 60 0.10 9.76 15.56
CA GLN A 60 -0.45 8.82 14.58
C GLN A 60 -1.36 9.50 13.54
N ARG A 61 -1.90 10.71 13.82
CA ARG A 61 -2.71 11.50 12.86
C ARG A 61 -1.89 12.22 11.81
N ILE A 62 -0.59 12.06 11.80
CA ILE A 62 0.26 12.53 10.69
C ILE A 62 -0.19 11.87 9.39
N CYS A 63 -0.49 10.56 9.43
CA CYS A 63 -0.88 9.81 8.26
C CYS A 63 -1.99 8.79 8.60
N GLY A 64 -3.06 8.77 7.79
CA GLY A 64 -4.14 7.79 7.91
C GLY A 64 -3.87 6.49 7.15
N VAL A 65 -3.01 6.52 6.13
CA VAL A 65 -2.59 5.34 5.36
C VAL A 65 -1.52 4.57 6.13
N CYS A 66 -0.41 5.22 6.52
CA CYS A 66 0.64 4.61 7.36
C CYS A 66 0.29 4.69 8.87
N THR A 67 -0.92 4.40 9.20
CA THR A 67 -1.61 4.73 10.45
C THR A 67 -0.98 4.19 11.73
N THR A 68 -0.30 3.05 11.69
CA THR A 68 0.32 2.42 12.87
C THR A 68 1.76 2.87 13.11
N VAL A 69 2.46 3.25 12.06
CA VAL A 69 3.90 3.49 12.11
C VAL A 69 4.24 4.67 13.00
N HIS A 70 3.57 5.81 12.80
CA HIS A 70 3.80 7.01 13.62
C HIS A 70 3.44 6.78 15.11
N ALA A 71 2.41 5.98 15.39
CA ALA A 71 2.05 5.62 16.75
C ALA A 71 3.16 4.80 17.43
N ILE A 72 3.61 3.73 16.78
CA ILE A 72 4.62 2.82 17.32
C ILE A 72 5.95 3.53 17.51
N ILE A 73 6.39 4.33 16.52
CA ILE A 73 7.68 5.03 16.65
C ILE A 73 7.64 6.11 17.75
N SER A 74 6.50 6.79 17.90
CA SER A 74 6.32 7.78 18.98
C SER A 74 6.43 7.13 20.36
N VAL A 75 5.79 5.97 20.56
CA VAL A 75 5.92 5.22 21.83
C VAL A 75 7.35 4.76 22.06
N ARG A 76 8.01 4.19 21.03
CA ARG A 76 9.41 3.75 21.13
C ARG A 76 10.37 4.88 21.45
N ALA A 77 10.17 6.07 20.88
CA ALA A 77 11.00 7.23 21.15
C ALA A 77 10.95 7.66 22.63
N VAL A 78 9.76 7.61 23.24
CA VAL A 78 9.59 7.90 24.67
C VAL A 78 10.20 6.79 25.53
N GLU A 79 9.98 5.51 25.16
CA GLU A 79 10.55 4.36 25.86
C GLU A 79 12.08 4.38 25.87
N ASP A 80 12.67 4.74 24.75
CA ASP A 80 14.13 4.90 24.63
C ASP A 80 14.64 6.02 25.54
N ALA A 81 13.97 7.18 25.52
CA ALA A 81 14.35 8.33 26.33
C ALA A 81 14.33 8.07 27.84
N ILE A 82 13.44 7.19 28.32
CA ILE A 82 13.32 6.86 29.77
C ILE A 82 13.93 5.50 30.12
N GLY A 83 14.49 4.77 29.15
CA GLY A 83 15.07 3.45 29.36
C GLY A 83 14.03 2.38 29.74
N ALA A 84 12.79 2.49 29.26
CA ALA A 84 11.72 1.56 29.62
C ALA A 84 11.94 0.18 29.00
N LYS A 85 11.70 -0.87 29.80
CA LYS A 85 11.73 -2.27 29.33
C LYS A 85 10.33 -2.72 29.00
N VAL A 86 10.08 -3.02 27.73
CA VAL A 86 8.79 -3.50 27.23
C VAL A 86 8.71 -5.03 27.41
N PRO A 87 7.63 -5.58 28.01
CA PRO A 87 7.41 -7.01 28.13
C PRO A 87 7.38 -7.71 26.77
N VAL A 88 7.89 -8.94 26.71
CA VAL A 88 8.02 -9.72 25.45
C VAL A 88 6.68 -9.86 24.73
N ASN A 89 5.60 -10.18 25.41
CA ASN A 89 4.28 -10.32 24.80
C ASN A 89 3.78 -9.00 24.17
N ALA A 90 4.06 -7.86 24.80
CA ALA A 90 3.73 -6.56 24.25
C ALA A 90 4.55 -6.28 22.96
N GLN A 91 5.83 -6.67 22.94
CA GLN A 91 6.65 -6.58 21.73
C GLN A 91 6.08 -7.44 20.60
N TYR A 92 5.66 -8.68 20.88
CA TYR A 92 5.03 -9.55 19.88
C TYR A 92 3.75 -8.93 19.32
N ILE A 93 2.85 -8.41 20.17
CA ILE A 93 1.61 -7.76 19.71
C ILE A 93 1.94 -6.56 18.81
N ARG A 94 2.85 -5.69 19.22
CA ARG A 94 3.26 -4.54 18.42
C ARG A 94 3.88 -4.96 17.09
N ASN A 95 4.74 -5.98 17.08
CA ASN A 95 5.38 -6.47 15.88
C ASN A 95 4.37 -7.15 14.93
N MET A 96 3.39 -7.87 15.44
CA MET A 96 2.32 -8.44 14.62
C MET A 96 1.45 -7.36 13.98
N ILE A 97 1.10 -6.30 14.73
CA ILE A 97 0.39 -5.13 14.19
C ILE A 97 1.21 -4.48 13.07
N LEU A 98 2.49 -4.23 13.31
CA LEU A 98 3.37 -3.59 12.33
C LEU A 98 3.57 -4.46 11.10
N ALA A 99 3.77 -5.77 11.26
CA ALA A 99 3.92 -6.70 10.14
C ALA A 99 2.64 -6.79 9.29
N ALA A 100 1.47 -6.90 9.93
CA ALA A 100 0.19 -6.92 9.22
C ALA A 100 -0.06 -5.60 8.47
N HIS A 101 0.29 -4.46 9.08
CA HIS A 101 0.22 -3.16 8.43
C HIS A 101 1.21 -3.06 7.26
N SER A 102 2.44 -3.56 7.40
CA SER A 102 3.41 -3.59 6.31
C SER A 102 2.92 -4.41 5.11
N ILE A 103 2.30 -5.56 5.36
CA ILE A 103 1.67 -6.37 4.30
C ILE A 103 0.57 -5.56 3.60
N HIS A 104 -0.30 -4.92 4.38
CA HIS A 104 -1.34 -4.03 3.84
C HIS A 104 -0.75 -2.95 2.94
N ASP A 105 0.27 -2.25 3.40
CA ASP A 105 0.87 -1.13 2.68
C ASP A 105 1.56 -1.56 1.38
N HIS A 106 2.27 -2.69 1.39
CA HIS A 106 2.85 -3.24 0.17
C HIS A 106 1.79 -3.57 -0.88
N ILE A 107 0.69 -4.20 -0.47
CA ILE A 107 -0.42 -4.56 -1.37
C ILE A 107 -1.07 -3.29 -1.92
N VAL A 108 -1.41 -2.33 -1.06
CA VAL A 108 -2.05 -1.06 -1.46
C VAL A 108 -1.15 -0.26 -2.38
N HIS A 109 0.13 -0.12 -2.04
CA HIS A 109 1.05 0.66 -2.85
C HIS A 109 1.21 0.05 -4.25
N PHE A 110 1.40 -1.25 -4.33
CA PHE A 110 1.60 -1.92 -5.61
C PHE A 110 0.35 -1.87 -6.49
N TYR A 111 -0.81 -2.28 -5.99
CA TYR A 111 -2.03 -2.39 -6.80
C TYR A 111 -2.79 -1.07 -6.92
N GLN A 112 -3.03 -0.36 -5.82
CA GLN A 112 -3.90 0.81 -5.83
C GLN A 112 -3.18 2.12 -6.17
N LEU A 113 -1.86 2.16 -6.05
CA LEU A 113 -1.04 3.32 -6.42
C LEU A 113 -0.25 3.05 -7.69
N SER A 114 0.72 2.13 -7.67
CA SER A 114 1.68 1.97 -8.76
C SER A 114 1.10 1.30 -10.01
N ALA A 115 0.24 0.31 -9.86
CA ALA A 115 -0.25 -0.48 -11.00
C ALA A 115 -0.99 0.36 -12.05
N MET A 116 -1.64 1.44 -11.64
CA MET A 116 -2.35 2.35 -12.56
C MET A 116 -1.44 3.04 -13.58
N ASP A 117 -0.14 3.10 -13.35
CA ASP A 117 0.83 3.64 -14.29
C ASP A 117 1.26 2.61 -15.36
N TRP A 118 0.99 1.34 -15.14
CA TRP A 118 1.41 0.23 -16.02
C TRP A 118 0.26 -0.49 -16.70
N VAL A 119 -0.92 -0.48 -16.09
CA VAL A 119 -2.09 -1.27 -16.50
C VAL A 119 -3.08 -0.41 -17.26
N ASP A 120 -3.34 -0.77 -18.52
CA ASP A 120 -4.41 -0.21 -19.32
C ASP A 120 -5.70 -1.02 -19.11
N ILE A 121 -6.62 -0.46 -18.33
CA ILE A 121 -7.89 -1.11 -18.00
C ILE A 121 -8.76 -1.30 -19.25
N THR A 122 -8.72 -0.37 -20.18
CA THR A 122 -9.52 -0.45 -21.41
C THR A 122 -9.00 -1.51 -22.37
N ALA A 123 -7.68 -1.73 -22.43
CA ALA A 123 -7.06 -2.79 -23.19
C ALA A 123 -7.45 -4.19 -22.68
N ALA A 124 -7.76 -4.35 -21.40
CA ALA A 124 -8.23 -5.61 -20.82
C ALA A 124 -9.54 -6.13 -21.44
N LEU A 125 -10.35 -5.26 -22.07
CA LEU A 125 -11.56 -5.66 -22.78
C LEU A 125 -11.27 -6.47 -24.05
N GLN A 126 -10.08 -6.35 -24.62
CA GLN A 126 -9.64 -7.07 -25.83
C GLN A 126 -9.01 -8.43 -25.50
N ALA A 127 -8.82 -8.74 -24.23
CA ALA A 127 -8.18 -9.97 -23.78
C ALA A 127 -9.05 -11.20 -24.02
N ASP A 128 -8.39 -12.33 -24.29
CA ASP A 128 -9.00 -13.64 -24.22
C ASP A 128 -8.87 -14.21 -22.81
N PRO A 129 -9.99 -14.41 -22.05
CA PRO A 129 -9.96 -14.93 -20.68
C PRO A 129 -9.39 -16.35 -20.56
N GLU A 130 -9.54 -17.21 -21.58
CA GLU A 130 -8.97 -18.55 -21.59
C GLU A 130 -7.45 -18.46 -21.68
N LYS A 131 -6.96 -17.66 -22.61
CA LYS A 131 -5.52 -17.41 -22.78
C LYS A 131 -4.92 -16.77 -21.53
N ALA A 132 -5.61 -15.81 -20.90
CA ALA A 132 -5.18 -15.21 -19.65
C ALA A 132 -5.01 -16.27 -18.53
N ALA A 133 -5.98 -17.18 -18.40
CA ALA A 133 -5.88 -18.27 -17.44
C ALA A 133 -4.73 -19.25 -17.77
N ASP A 134 -4.53 -19.55 -19.05
CA ASP A 134 -3.46 -20.43 -19.51
C ASP A 134 -2.07 -19.87 -19.24
N MET A 135 -1.89 -18.55 -19.35
CA MET A 135 -0.62 -17.88 -19.03
C MET A 135 -0.18 -18.06 -17.59
N LEU A 136 -1.11 -18.27 -16.66
CA LEU A 136 -0.82 -18.45 -15.24
C LEU A 136 -0.62 -19.92 -14.84
N LYS A 137 -0.93 -20.86 -15.74
CA LYS A 137 -0.67 -22.29 -15.50
C LYS A 137 0.83 -22.54 -15.32
N GLY A 138 1.18 -23.22 -14.24
CA GLY A 138 2.57 -23.54 -13.91
C GLY A 138 3.36 -22.45 -13.16
N VAL A 139 2.80 -21.24 -13.03
CA VAL A 139 3.43 -20.15 -12.24
C VAL A 139 2.64 -19.78 -10.99
N SER A 140 1.34 -20.07 -10.98
CA SER A 140 0.46 -19.78 -9.84
C SER A 140 -0.62 -20.85 -9.69
N THR A 141 -0.90 -21.23 -8.45
CA THR A 141 -2.00 -22.14 -8.10
C THR A 141 -3.18 -21.38 -7.46
N TRP A 142 -3.20 -20.07 -7.57
CA TRP A 142 -4.25 -19.22 -7.02
C TRP A 142 -5.61 -19.56 -7.64
N SER A 143 -6.58 -19.92 -6.81
CA SER A 143 -7.87 -20.48 -7.26
C SER A 143 -8.72 -19.53 -8.09
N LEU A 144 -8.53 -18.22 -7.96
CA LEU A 144 -9.23 -17.21 -8.74
C LEU A 144 -8.55 -16.89 -10.09
N ASN A 145 -7.42 -17.54 -10.43
CA ASN A 145 -6.79 -17.46 -11.74
C ASN A 145 -7.52 -18.40 -12.72
N SER A 146 -8.77 -18.07 -13.04
CA SER A 146 -9.60 -18.87 -13.92
C SER A 146 -10.26 -18.04 -15.01
N ALA A 147 -10.49 -18.66 -16.17
CA ALA A 147 -11.17 -18.01 -17.28
C ALA A 147 -12.56 -17.48 -16.89
N ASN A 148 -13.27 -18.17 -15.99
CA ASN A 148 -14.55 -17.71 -15.51
C ASN A 148 -14.45 -16.40 -14.70
N GLU A 149 -13.48 -16.32 -13.80
CA GLU A 149 -13.24 -15.08 -13.05
C GLU A 149 -12.79 -13.93 -13.96
N PHE A 150 -11.91 -14.20 -14.90
CA PHE A 150 -11.49 -13.18 -15.89
C PHE A 150 -12.64 -12.68 -16.76
N ARG A 151 -13.57 -13.55 -17.19
CA ARG A 151 -14.82 -13.13 -17.85
C ARG A 151 -15.70 -12.25 -16.96
N ASN A 152 -15.79 -12.57 -15.67
CA ASN A 152 -16.54 -11.75 -14.71
C ASN A 152 -15.92 -10.37 -14.54
N VAL A 153 -14.59 -10.29 -14.48
CA VAL A 153 -13.85 -9.02 -14.42
C VAL A 153 -14.05 -8.21 -15.70
N GLN A 154 -13.95 -8.80 -16.88
CA GLN A 154 -14.24 -8.11 -18.16
C GLN A 154 -15.65 -7.50 -18.18
N LYS A 155 -16.67 -8.25 -17.72
CA LYS A 155 -18.04 -7.71 -17.63
C LYS A 155 -18.12 -6.48 -16.73
N LYS A 156 -17.41 -6.48 -15.60
CA LYS A 156 -17.35 -5.32 -14.69
C LYS A 156 -16.64 -4.12 -15.35
N ILE A 157 -15.54 -4.37 -16.06
CA ILE A 157 -14.83 -3.32 -16.81
C ILE A 157 -15.73 -2.74 -17.89
N GLN A 158 -16.41 -3.60 -18.67
CA GLN A 158 -17.32 -3.16 -19.73
C GLN A 158 -18.42 -2.27 -19.16
N ALA A 159 -19.07 -2.68 -18.07
CA ALA A 159 -20.12 -1.88 -17.43
C ALA A 159 -19.58 -0.53 -16.93
N LEU A 160 -18.35 -0.49 -16.43
CA LEU A 160 -17.69 0.75 -16.02
C LEU A 160 -17.44 1.69 -17.21
N VAL A 161 -16.93 1.14 -18.33
CA VAL A 161 -16.70 1.90 -19.57
C VAL A 161 -18.02 2.42 -20.15
N ASP A 162 -19.03 1.57 -20.22
CA ASP A 162 -20.35 1.93 -20.75
C ASP A 162 -21.04 3.02 -19.92
N SER A 163 -20.77 3.07 -18.63
CA SER A 163 -21.31 4.12 -17.75
C SER A 163 -20.68 5.50 -17.97
N GLY A 164 -19.54 5.58 -18.67
CA GLY A 164 -18.73 6.79 -18.82
C GLY A 164 -18.08 7.29 -17.53
N GLN A 165 -18.17 6.55 -16.45
CA GLN A 165 -17.68 6.94 -15.12
C GLN A 165 -16.44 6.13 -14.73
N LEU A 166 -15.34 6.32 -15.46
CA LEU A 166 -14.08 5.63 -15.16
C LEU A 166 -13.44 6.03 -13.82
N GLY A 167 -13.89 7.15 -13.21
CA GLY A 167 -13.40 7.58 -11.91
C GLY A 167 -11.87 7.73 -11.86
N ILE A 168 -11.26 7.08 -10.89
CA ILE A 168 -9.78 7.08 -10.72
C ILE A 168 -9.02 6.45 -11.90
N PHE A 169 -9.70 5.70 -12.74
CA PHE A 169 -9.11 5.08 -13.94
C PHE A 169 -9.16 6.00 -15.16
N ALA A 170 -9.79 7.16 -15.08
CA ALA A 170 -9.83 8.18 -16.13
C ALA A 170 -8.57 9.06 -16.11
N ASN A 171 -7.39 8.45 -16.15
CA ASN A 171 -6.12 9.17 -16.01
C ASN A 171 -5.62 9.84 -17.29
N GLY A 172 -6.26 9.59 -18.43
CA GLY A 172 -5.96 10.25 -19.69
C GLY A 172 -4.75 9.71 -20.47
N TYR A 173 -4.04 8.69 -19.97
CA TYR A 173 -2.90 8.11 -20.69
C TYR A 173 -3.04 6.61 -21.02
N PHE A 174 -4.23 6.04 -20.91
CA PHE A 174 -4.51 4.71 -21.45
C PHE A 174 -4.27 4.68 -22.97
N GLY A 175 -3.63 3.62 -23.44
CA GLY A 175 -3.17 3.51 -24.82
C GLY A 175 -1.88 4.28 -25.14
N HIS A 176 -1.23 4.89 -24.15
CA HIS A 176 0.08 5.53 -24.36
C HIS A 176 1.13 4.48 -24.74
N ALA A 177 2.02 4.85 -25.68
CA ALA A 177 3.05 3.94 -26.21
C ALA A 177 4.01 3.36 -25.16
N ALA A 178 4.12 3.99 -23.99
CA ALA A 178 4.88 3.47 -22.86
C ALA A 178 4.18 2.32 -22.12
N MET A 179 2.87 2.12 -22.30
CA MET A 179 2.12 0.99 -21.75
C MET A 179 2.30 -0.23 -22.64
N LYS A 180 3.04 -1.23 -22.16
CA LYS A 180 3.50 -2.37 -22.98
C LYS A 180 2.80 -3.69 -22.65
N LEU A 181 1.95 -3.73 -21.63
CA LEU A 181 1.29 -4.96 -21.23
C LEU A 181 0.30 -5.43 -22.31
N PRO A 182 0.34 -6.70 -22.75
CA PRO A 182 -0.67 -7.24 -23.64
C PRO A 182 -2.04 -7.30 -22.96
N PRO A 183 -3.14 -7.37 -23.75
CA PRO A 183 -4.50 -7.36 -23.20
C PRO A 183 -4.74 -8.38 -22.09
N GLU A 184 -4.25 -9.60 -22.24
CA GLU A 184 -4.40 -10.66 -21.25
C GLU A 184 -3.71 -10.32 -19.91
N VAL A 185 -2.52 -9.74 -19.96
CA VAL A 185 -1.80 -9.31 -18.73
C VAL A 185 -2.49 -8.13 -18.09
N ASN A 186 -3.05 -7.19 -18.88
CA ASN A 186 -3.90 -6.12 -18.33
C ASN A 186 -5.13 -6.70 -17.62
N LEU A 187 -5.80 -7.70 -18.20
CA LEU A 187 -6.96 -8.36 -17.60
C LEU A 187 -6.59 -9.07 -16.27
N ILE A 188 -5.49 -9.82 -16.26
CA ILE A 188 -4.95 -10.47 -15.07
C ILE A 188 -4.68 -9.42 -13.99
N ALA A 189 -3.99 -8.34 -14.33
CA ALA A 189 -3.64 -7.28 -13.40
C ALA A 189 -4.87 -6.59 -12.79
N VAL A 190 -5.93 -6.34 -13.57
CA VAL A 190 -7.19 -5.78 -13.04
C VAL A 190 -7.91 -6.78 -12.13
N ALA A 191 -7.91 -8.06 -12.47
CA ALA A 191 -8.47 -9.10 -11.60
C ALA A 191 -7.74 -9.15 -10.26
N HIS A 192 -6.42 -9.14 -10.30
CA HIS A 192 -5.58 -9.14 -9.10
C HIS A 192 -5.72 -7.84 -8.28
N TYR A 193 -5.91 -6.68 -8.94
CA TYR A 193 -6.24 -5.42 -8.28
C TYR A 193 -7.52 -5.54 -7.43
N LEU A 194 -8.58 -6.14 -7.97
CA LEU A 194 -9.83 -6.34 -7.24
C LEU A 194 -9.66 -7.32 -6.06
N GLN A 195 -8.87 -8.36 -6.24
CA GLN A 195 -8.56 -9.33 -5.17
C GLN A 195 -7.68 -8.71 -4.09
N ALA A 196 -6.77 -7.81 -4.47
CA ALA A 196 -5.94 -7.04 -3.52
C ALA A 196 -6.79 -6.19 -2.56
N LEU A 197 -7.95 -5.66 -2.99
CA LEU A 197 -8.89 -4.97 -2.11
C LEU A 197 -9.43 -5.87 -0.98
N GLU A 198 -9.65 -7.14 -1.25
CA GLU A 198 -10.04 -8.11 -0.22
C GLU A 198 -8.88 -8.46 0.72
N CYS A 199 -7.68 -8.62 0.17
CA CYS A 199 -6.48 -8.92 0.95
C CYS A 199 -6.13 -7.78 1.92
N GLN A 200 -6.21 -6.52 1.49
CA GLN A 200 -5.99 -5.40 2.40
C GLN A 200 -7.01 -5.37 3.55
N ARG A 201 -8.26 -5.79 3.30
CA ARG A 201 -9.27 -5.94 4.36
C ARG A 201 -8.86 -6.97 5.39
N ASP A 202 -8.31 -8.12 4.98
CA ASP A 202 -7.85 -9.15 5.90
C ASP A 202 -6.65 -8.69 6.72
N ALA A 203 -5.71 -7.97 6.14
CA ALA A 203 -4.60 -7.35 6.87
C ALA A 203 -5.09 -6.32 7.91
N ASN A 204 -6.05 -5.47 7.52
CA ASN A 204 -6.68 -4.52 8.43
C ASN A 204 -7.46 -5.20 9.57
N ARG A 205 -8.06 -6.37 9.35
CA ARG A 205 -8.72 -7.14 10.42
C ARG A 205 -7.72 -7.59 11.49
N VAL A 206 -6.53 -8.00 11.08
CA VAL A 206 -5.45 -8.34 12.03
C VAL A 206 -5.06 -7.10 12.84
N VAL A 207 -4.83 -5.98 12.17
CA VAL A 207 -4.50 -4.71 12.84
C VAL A 207 -5.61 -4.28 13.79
N ALA A 208 -6.88 -4.33 13.38
CA ALA A 208 -8.01 -3.95 14.22
C ALA A 208 -8.18 -4.85 15.44
N LEU A 209 -8.01 -6.15 15.28
CA LEU A 209 -8.17 -7.12 16.37
C LEU A 209 -7.07 -6.96 17.42
N LEU A 210 -5.83 -6.75 17.00
CA LEU A 210 -4.68 -6.60 17.87
C LEU A 210 -4.53 -5.16 18.39
N GLY A 211 -4.88 -4.16 17.59
CA GLY A 211 -4.73 -2.73 17.88
C GLY A 211 -6.00 -2.05 18.37
N SER A 212 -7.07 -2.79 18.62
CA SER A 212 -8.42 -2.35 19.03
C SER A 212 -9.22 -1.65 17.94
N LYS A 213 -8.57 -1.04 16.96
CA LYS A 213 -9.19 -0.47 15.75
C LYS A 213 -8.14 -0.23 14.66
N THR A 214 -8.60 0.02 13.44
CA THR A 214 -7.85 0.59 12.31
C THR A 214 -8.78 1.51 11.50
N PRO A 215 -8.32 2.63 10.94
CA PRO A 215 -7.02 3.25 11.17
C PRO A 215 -6.87 3.80 12.60
N HIS A 216 -5.63 4.09 12.97
CA HIS A 216 -5.26 4.69 14.26
C HIS A 216 -5.56 3.79 15.47
N ILE A 217 -4.63 2.86 15.71
CA ILE A 217 -4.71 1.90 16.83
C ILE A 217 -4.84 2.59 18.20
N GLN A 218 -5.44 1.89 19.15
CA GLN A 218 -5.74 2.45 20.48
C GLN A 218 -5.23 1.59 21.65
N ASN A 219 -4.33 0.65 21.37
CA ASN A 219 -3.86 -0.30 22.38
C ASN A 219 -2.45 -0.02 22.90
N LEU A 220 -1.76 1.02 22.40
CA LEU A 220 -0.41 1.32 22.84
C LEU A 220 -0.39 2.00 24.21
N ALA A 221 0.64 1.69 24.98
CA ALA A 221 1.00 2.39 26.19
C ALA A 221 2.53 2.45 26.27
N ILE A 222 3.09 3.49 26.90
CA ILE A 222 4.52 3.53 27.18
C ILE A 222 4.86 2.37 28.12
N GLY A 223 5.81 1.53 27.69
CA GLY A 223 6.21 0.32 28.40
C GLY A 223 5.36 -0.92 28.08
N GLY A 224 4.38 -0.85 27.16
CA GLY A 224 3.58 -2.02 26.81
C GLY A 224 2.42 -1.82 25.85
N VAL A 225 1.42 -2.66 26.00
CA VAL A 225 0.12 -2.59 25.31
C VAL A 225 -1.00 -2.85 26.31
N ALA A 226 -2.18 -2.31 26.02
CA ALA A 226 -3.36 -2.48 26.87
C ALA A 226 -4.06 -3.83 26.70
N ASN A 227 -3.67 -4.67 25.74
CA ASN A 227 -4.31 -5.95 25.46
C ASN A 227 -3.70 -7.05 26.34
N PRO A 228 -4.39 -7.60 27.34
CA PRO A 228 -3.95 -8.80 28.00
C PRO A 228 -4.13 -10.03 27.07
N ILE A 229 -3.27 -11.02 27.24
CA ILE A 229 -3.39 -12.33 26.61
C ILE A 229 -3.91 -13.30 27.68
N ASN A 230 -5.06 -13.90 27.43
CA ASN A 230 -5.59 -14.99 28.26
C ASN A 230 -6.40 -15.93 27.36
N LEU A 231 -5.90 -17.11 27.16
CA LEU A 231 -6.47 -18.10 26.24
C LEU A 231 -7.87 -18.55 26.63
N ASP A 232 -8.23 -18.44 27.89
CA ASP A 232 -9.51 -18.89 28.45
C ASP A 232 -10.53 -17.75 28.60
N SER A 233 -10.16 -16.50 28.31
CA SER A 233 -11.04 -15.35 28.44
C SER A 233 -11.69 -14.95 27.11
N GLN A 234 -12.99 -14.71 27.12
CA GLN A 234 -13.71 -14.18 25.96
C GLN A 234 -13.50 -12.68 25.73
N ALA A 235 -13.01 -11.95 26.73
CA ALA A 235 -12.89 -10.48 26.67
C ALA A 235 -11.58 -9.97 26.06
N VAL A 236 -10.57 -10.83 25.92
CA VAL A 236 -9.20 -10.47 25.55
C VAL A 236 -8.68 -11.32 24.41
N LEU A 237 -7.38 -11.27 24.10
CA LEU A 237 -6.75 -12.15 23.11
C LEU A 237 -6.79 -13.59 23.59
N ASN A 238 -7.75 -14.33 23.10
CA ASN A 238 -7.98 -15.73 23.38
C ASN A 238 -7.60 -16.62 22.21
N GLN A 239 -7.77 -17.93 22.35
CA GLN A 239 -7.45 -18.91 21.32
C GLN A 239 -8.20 -18.66 20.01
N GLU A 240 -9.49 -18.33 20.06
CA GLU A 240 -10.31 -18.07 18.88
C GLU A 240 -9.80 -16.88 18.07
N ARG A 241 -9.49 -15.78 18.75
CA ARG A 241 -8.94 -14.57 18.11
C ARG A 241 -7.57 -14.82 17.49
N LEU A 242 -6.71 -15.60 18.15
CA LEU A 242 -5.41 -15.98 17.60
C LEU A 242 -5.56 -16.88 16.37
N MET A 243 -6.49 -17.82 16.37
CA MET A 243 -6.80 -18.66 15.20
C MET A 243 -7.36 -17.82 14.04
N PHE A 244 -8.18 -16.82 14.33
CA PHE A 244 -8.66 -15.87 13.30
C PHE A 244 -7.51 -15.08 12.69
N VAL A 245 -6.60 -14.55 13.51
CA VAL A 245 -5.38 -13.85 13.03
C VAL A 245 -4.57 -14.76 12.13
N LYS A 246 -4.35 -16.02 12.58
CA LYS A 246 -3.62 -17.01 11.77
C LYS A 246 -4.29 -17.23 10.42
N ALA A 247 -5.60 -17.43 10.38
CA ALA A 247 -6.32 -17.64 9.14
C ALA A 247 -6.23 -16.45 8.17
N CYS A 248 -6.23 -15.22 8.67
CA CYS A 248 -5.98 -14.03 7.85
C CYS A 248 -4.56 -14.02 7.28
N ILE A 249 -3.56 -14.30 8.11
CA ILE A 249 -2.15 -14.31 7.69
C ILE A 249 -1.90 -15.44 6.67
N ASP A 250 -2.49 -16.61 6.85
CA ASP A 250 -2.34 -17.72 5.90
C ASP A 250 -2.86 -17.31 4.49
N ARG A 251 -4.04 -16.69 4.40
CA ARG A 251 -4.60 -16.19 3.13
C ARG A 251 -3.73 -15.09 2.51
N LEU A 252 -3.23 -14.16 3.33
CA LEU A 252 -2.33 -13.10 2.86
C LEU A 252 -1.02 -13.68 2.33
N THR A 253 -0.46 -14.66 3.02
CA THR A 253 0.76 -15.35 2.60
C THR A 253 0.57 -16.07 1.27
N ASP A 254 -0.58 -16.74 1.09
CA ASP A 254 -0.90 -17.39 -0.17
C ASP A 254 -1.05 -16.37 -1.31
N PHE A 255 -1.81 -15.30 -1.12
CA PHE A 255 -1.92 -14.22 -2.10
C PHE A 255 -0.56 -13.62 -2.47
N ILE A 256 0.29 -13.34 -1.49
CA ILE A 256 1.63 -12.78 -1.73
C ILE A 256 2.47 -13.75 -2.58
N ASN A 257 2.46 -15.03 -2.26
CA ASN A 257 3.28 -16.00 -2.96
C ASN A 257 2.76 -16.35 -4.35
N GLN A 258 1.44 -16.44 -4.51
CA GLN A 258 0.80 -16.92 -5.73
C GLN A 258 0.42 -15.79 -6.70
N VAL A 259 0.28 -14.56 -6.21
CA VAL A 259 -0.21 -13.42 -6.99
C VAL A 259 0.79 -12.26 -6.97
N TYR A 260 0.99 -11.63 -5.82
CA TYR A 260 1.78 -10.39 -5.71
C TYR A 260 3.21 -10.52 -6.26
N LYS A 261 3.93 -11.58 -5.87
CA LYS A 261 5.30 -11.82 -6.36
C LYS A 261 5.35 -12.11 -7.85
N VAL A 262 4.37 -12.83 -8.35
CA VAL A 262 4.24 -13.15 -9.78
C VAL A 262 4.01 -11.86 -10.57
N ASP A 263 3.06 -11.03 -10.16
CA ASP A 263 2.77 -9.76 -10.81
C ASP A 263 3.97 -8.82 -10.81
N ALA A 264 4.65 -8.69 -9.67
CA ALA A 264 5.85 -7.86 -9.56
C ALA A 264 6.95 -8.30 -10.53
N ALA A 265 7.17 -9.60 -10.67
CA ALA A 265 8.14 -10.16 -11.61
C ALA A 265 7.71 -9.94 -13.07
N VAL A 266 6.43 -10.14 -13.38
CA VAL A 266 5.87 -9.92 -14.72
C VAL A 266 6.01 -8.46 -15.14
N PHE A 267 5.61 -7.52 -14.28
CA PHE A 267 5.73 -6.09 -14.60
C PHE A 267 7.19 -5.66 -14.78
N ALA A 268 8.10 -6.11 -13.92
CA ALA A 268 9.52 -5.86 -14.09
C ALA A 268 10.06 -6.39 -15.42
N ALA A 269 9.56 -7.54 -15.89
CA ALA A 269 9.97 -8.14 -17.16
C ALA A 269 9.45 -7.35 -18.38
N TYR A 270 8.26 -6.76 -18.31
CA TYR A 270 7.72 -5.93 -19.39
C TYR A 270 8.31 -4.50 -19.42
N TYR A 271 8.80 -3.99 -18.30
CA TYR A 271 9.35 -2.63 -18.15
C TYR A 271 10.80 -2.63 -17.63
N PRO A 272 11.73 -3.39 -18.22
CA PRO A 272 13.11 -3.48 -17.72
C PRO A 272 13.85 -2.14 -17.73
N GLU A 273 13.53 -1.24 -18.67
CA GLU A 273 14.10 0.09 -18.74
C GLU A 273 13.74 0.97 -17.53
N TRP A 274 12.61 0.72 -16.88
CA TRP A 274 12.18 1.50 -15.72
C TRP A 274 12.95 1.15 -14.45
N LEU A 275 13.60 -0.03 -14.41
CA LEU A 275 14.42 -0.44 -13.27
C LEU A 275 15.65 0.47 -13.06
N SER A 276 16.04 1.23 -14.08
CA SER A 276 17.13 2.21 -14.00
C SER A 276 16.69 3.63 -13.62
N LEU A 277 15.38 3.90 -13.62
CA LEU A 277 14.80 5.21 -13.31
C LEU A 277 14.55 5.35 -11.80
N GLY A 278 14.63 6.57 -11.29
CA GLY A 278 14.34 6.87 -9.89
C GLY A 278 15.36 6.32 -8.89
N LYS A 279 16.54 5.93 -9.34
CA LYS A 279 17.60 5.44 -8.47
C LYS A 279 18.07 6.53 -7.52
N THR A 280 18.06 6.24 -6.23
CA THR A 280 18.54 7.15 -5.19
C THR A 280 20.07 7.15 -5.11
N SER A 281 20.63 8.01 -4.24
CA SER A 281 22.07 8.05 -3.95
C SER A 281 22.63 6.74 -3.37
N GLY A 282 21.77 5.83 -2.89
CA GLY A 282 22.18 4.60 -2.19
C GLY A 282 22.50 4.82 -0.71
N ASN A 283 22.31 6.03 -0.20
CA ASN A 283 22.46 6.33 1.22
C ASN A 283 21.09 6.19 1.91
N TYR A 284 21.04 5.40 2.95
CA TYR A 284 19.82 5.14 3.75
C TYR A 284 20.10 5.45 5.22
N LEU A 285 19.11 6.01 5.89
CA LEU A 285 19.06 6.17 7.34
C LEU A 285 18.08 5.15 7.91
N SER A 286 18.51 4.32 8.86
CA SER A 286 17.68 3.31 9.54
C SER A 286 17.67 3.56 11.06
#